data_b268ad36af16cb259f20437cb3ed6572
#
_entry.id   b268ad36af16cb259f20437cb3ed6572
#
_cell.length_a   1.000
_cell.length_b   1.000
_cell.length_c   1.000
_cell.angle_alpha   90.00
_cell.angle_beta   90.00
_cell.angle_gamma   90.00
#
_symmetry.space_group_name_H-M   'P 1'
#
loop_
_entity.id
_entity.type
_entity.pdbx_description
1 polymer ?
#
loop_
_entity_poly.entity_id
_entity_poly.type
_entity_poly.pdbx_seq_one_letter_code
_entity_poly.pdbx_strand_id
1 'polypeptide(L)'
;MLKVQEFIRSNSDWECLLSSEPFNLSISYDEMFGRKLVLFKYDQTNADFSLDIVRECRGLILDAETFEVVSYPFNKFFNYGESHAANIDWSSAYVESKIDGSIMKVVNLDGNFLISTNGVIDAFKCNLPETVGCPFNSFGELFMEGMKFYGLGKEDFPRLFKPNKTYMFELTSPYNQVVVQWKDTKVWFLGERDNLTFKETFYGDHELSKVFDVPKVYPIKTIDQCVAAASELPEDEEGYVVCDKDFNRIKVKSPRYVQLHYMAGNQNWSGRRVLEILLANEVSEYVAYFPKFKTAFDVVKAKYDAYVSELEYLKSVVDDLLKVENGSMPKKDFAKWVFASGSRKPHSGFLFAYFDGVYGGGSVKEHSILSVKDYIDQMGIGRLCDALGL
;
A
#
# COMPACT_ATOMS: atom_id res chain seq x y z
N MET A 1 19.77 8.96 -10.11
CA MET A 1 19.73 8.12 -8.90
C MET A 1 18.47 8.49 -8.12
N LEU A 2 17.75 7.53 -7.55
CA LEU A 2 16.57 7.77 -6.73
C LEU A 2 16.97 8.32 -5.36
N LYS A 3 16.05 9.05 -4.70
CA LYS A 3 16.30 9.60 -3.35
C LYS A 3 16.53 8.50 -2.31
N VAL A 4 15.82 7.39 -2.42
CA VAL A 4 16.04 6.23 -1.53
C VAL A 4 17.44 5.64 -1.72
N GLN A 5 17.96 5.55 -2.96
CA GLN A 5 19.32 5.07 -3.22
C GLN A 5 20.39 6.04 -2.67
N GLU A 6 20.18 7.36 -2.79
CA GLU A 6 21.05 8.38 -2.19
C GLU A 6 21.10 8.22 -0.66
N PHE A 7 19.93 8.02 -0.06
CA PHE A 7 19.79 7.83 1.39
C PHE A 7 20.51 6.57 1.88
N ILE A 8 20.28 5.44 1.24
CA ILE A 8 20.91 4.14 1.59
C ILE A 8 22.43 4.26 1.54
N ARG A 9 22.98 4.88 0.50
CA ARG A 9 24.43 5.03 0.32
C ARG A 9 25.07 6.01 1.33
N SER A 10 24.27 6.89 1.90
CA SER A 10 24.74 7.94 2.83
C SER A 10 24.58 7.55 4.31
N ASN A 11 23.87 6.48 4.63
CA ASN A 11 23.52 6.09 6.00
C ASN A 11 23.76 4.60 6.22
N SER A 12 24.63 4.24 7.14
CA SER A 12 24.96 2.83 7.45
C SER A 12 23.79 2.07 8.10
N ASP A 13 22.95 2.78 8.84
CA ASP A 13 21.78 2.30 9.58
C ASP A 13 20.45 2.61 8.85
N TRP A 14 20.52 2.71 7.52
CA TRP A 14 19.42 3.13 6.66
C TRP A 14 18.13 2.31 6.85
N GLU A 15 18.21 1.01 7.15
CA GLU A 15 17.02 0.17 7.37
C GLU A 15 16.21 0.66 8.56
N CYS A 16 16.87 0.90 9.68
CA CYS A 16 16.26 1.41 10.90
C CYS A 16 15.66 2.80 10.65
N LEU A 17 16.41 3.69 9.99
CA LEU A 17 15.96 5.05 9.70
C LEU A 17 14.77 5.08 8.76
N LEU A 18 14.80 4.32 7.65
CA LEU A 18 13.71 4.28 6.69
C LEU A 18 12.45 3.59 7.23
N SER A 19 12.60 2.67 8.18
CA SER A 19 11.46 2.01 8.84
C SER A 19 10.84 2.84 9.97
N SER A 20 11.46 3.98 10.32
CA SER A 20 11.02 4.87 11.39
C SER A 20 10.43 6.17 10.82
N GLU A 21 9.81 6.99 11.69
CA GLU A 21 9.38 8.34 11.32
C GLU A 21 10.56 9.19 10.81
N PRO A 22 10.32 10.04 9.80
CA PRO A 22 9.04 10.34 9.12
C PRO A 22 8.76 9.41 7.93
N PHE A 23 9.65 8.46 7.60
CA PHE A 23 9.54 7.67 6.38
C PHE A 23 8.53 6.53 6.53
N ASN A 24 8.61 5.78 7.63
CA ASN A 24 7.74 4.62 7.93
C ASN A 24 7.60 3.65 6.75
N LEU A 25 8.72 3.25 6.15
CA LEU A 25 8.72 2.29 5.07
C LEU A 25 8.70 0.86 5.60
N SER A 26 7.88 0.03 4.99
CA SER A 26 7.99 -1.43 5.11
C SER A 26 9.10 -1.91 4.17
N ILE A 27 10.06 -2.65 4.70
CA ILE A 27 11.21 -3.18 3.98
C ILE A 27 11.14 -4.70 4.06
N SER A 28 11.14 -5.38 2.93
CA SER A 28 11.10 -6.84 2.87
C SER A 28 12.08 -7.39 1.85
N TYR A 29 12.59 -8.59 2.11
CA TYR A 29 13.58 -9.26 1.28
C TYR A 29 13.03 -10.55 0.72
N ASP A 30 13.50 -10.91 -0.47
CA ASP A 30 13.31 -12.24 -1.04
C ASP A 30 14.51 -12.60 -1.92
N GLU A 31 14.74 -13.88 -2.15
CA GLU A 31 15.78 -14.38 -3.04
C GLU A 31 15.15 -14.89 -4.32
N MET A 32 15.48 -14.27 -5.44
CA MET A 32 14.93 -14.56 -6.76
C MET A 32 16.04 -14.75 -7.78
N PHE A 33 16.04 -15.91 -8.43
CA PHE A 33 17.00 -16.24 -9.52
C PHE A 33 18.49 -16.06 -9.10
N GLY A 34 18.81 -16.40 -7.83
CA GLY A 34 20.16 -16.28 -7.27
C GLY A 34 20.57 -14.84 -6.91
N ARG A 35 19.63 -13.90 -6.85
CA ARG A 35 19.82 -12.54 -6.36
C ARG A 35 18.98 -12.29 -5.14
N LYS A 36 19.56 -11.65 -4.13
CA LYS A 36 18.82 -11.11 -2.99
C LYS A 36 18.24 -9.76 -3.37
N LEU A 37 16.92 -9.64 -3.28
CA LEU A 37 16.18 -8.44 -3.63
C LEU A 37 15.58 -7.81 -2.38
N VAL A 38 15.44 -6.48 -2.38
CA VAL A 38 14.79 -5.71 -1.32
C VAL A 38 13.66 -4.88 -1.90
N LEU A 39 12.47 -4.97 -1.28
CA LEU A 39 11.27 -4.22 -1.66
C LEU A 39 11.01 -3.14 -0.63
N PHE A 40 10.74 -1.93 -1.11
CA PHE A 40 10.35 -0.77 -0.33
C PHE A 40 8.90 -0.41 -0.61
N LYS A 41 8.11 -0.33 0.45
CA LYS A 41 6.70 0.07 0.40
C LYS A 41 6.43 1.07 1.52
N TYR A 42 5.77 2.18 1.20
CA TYR A 42 5.35 3.14 2.22
C TYR A 42 4.24 2.54 3.10
N ASP A 43 4.23 2.93 4.37
CA ASP A 43 3.07 2.72 5.24
C ASP A 43 1.96 3.70 4.85
N GLN A 44 0.75 3.20 4.62
CA GLN A 44 -0.39 4.02 4.19
C GLN A 44 -0.81 5.05 5.24
N THR A 45 -0.60 4.74 6.52
CA THR A 45 -1.10 5.52 7.65
C THR A 45 -0.07 6.50 8.20
N ASN A 46 1.20 6.05 8.31
CA ASN A 46 2.20 6.75 9.10
C ASN A 46 3.30 7.42 8.24
N ALA A 47 3.39 7.09 6.95
CA ALA A 47 4.43 7.68 6.09
C ALA A 47 4.13 9.14 5.73
N ASP A 48 5.15 9.98 5.76
CA ASP A 48 5.04 11.39 5.33
C ASP A 48 5.13 11.49 3.81
N PHE A 49 4.00 11.65 3.15
CA PHE A 49 3.92 11.80 1.69
C PHE A 49 4.40 13.16 1.16
N SER A 50 4.81 14.10 2.00
CA SER A 50 5.53 15.30 1.55
C SER A 50 6.94 14.97 1.04
N LEU A 51 7.51 13.84 1.48
CA LEU A 51 8.85 13.39 1.15
C LEU A 51 8.87 12.60 -0.18
N ASP A 52 9.75 13.02 -1.10
CA ASP A 52 9.95 12.31 -2.38
C ASP A 52 10.37 10.86 -2.18
N ILE A 53 11.24 10.59 -1.22
CA ILE A 53 11.70 9.24 -0.89
C ILE A 53 10.55 8.29 -0.54
N VAL A 54 9.53 8.78 0.16
CA VAL A 54 8.33 8.00 0.48
C VAL A 54 7.51 7.74 -0.78
N ARG A 55 7.35 8.75 -1.64
CA ARG A 55 6.58 8.62 -2.89
C ARG A 55 7.21 7.68 -3.91
N GLU A 56 8.55 7.58 -3.93
CA GLU A 56 9.30 6.63 -4.75
C GLU A 56 9.05 5.18 -4.30
N CYS A 57 8.86 4.96 -3.00
CA CYS A 57 8.75 3.64 -2.37
C CYS A 57 7.32 3.05 -2.45
N ARG A 58 6.76 2.97 -3.65
CA ARG A 58 5.45 2.35 -3.94
C ARG A 58 5.62 0.94 -4.51
N GLY A 59 6.34 0.07 -3.82
CA GLY A 59 6.70 -1.26 -4.34
C GLY A 59 7.95 -1.21 -5.23
N LEU A 60 8.86 -0.29 -4.95
CA LEU A 60 10.20 -0.23 -5.53
C LEU A 60 10.98 -1.47 -5.11
N ILE A 61 11.64 -2.14 -6.06
CA ILE A 61 12.52 -3.27 -5.79
C ILE A 61 13.94 -2.90 -6.24
N LEU A 62 14.89 -3.07 -5.32
CA LEU A 62 16.31 -2.93 -5.59
C LEU A 62 17.01 -4.28 -5.42
N ASP A 63 18.15 -4.44 -6.07
CA ASP A 63 19.11 -5.47 -5.73
C ASP A 63 19.69 -5.16 -4.34
N ALA A 64 19.68 -6.10 -3.42
CA ALA A 64 20.02 -5.86 -2.02
C ALA A 64 21.54 -5.69 -1.78
N GLU A 65 22.39 -6.06 -2.75
CA GLU A 65 23.85 -5.93 -2.65
C GLU A 65 24.36 -4.66 -3.32
N THR A 66 23.85 -4.36 -4.51
CA THR A 66 24.30 -3.22 -5.32
C THR A 66 23.43 -1.98 -5.15
N PHE A 67 22.20 -2.15 -4.65
CA PHE A 67 21.13 -1.15 -4.61
C PHE A 67 20.76 -0.58 -5.98
N GLU A 68 21.04 -1.31 -7.05
CA GLU A 68 20.55 -0.97 -8.39
C GLU A 68 19.05 -1.26 -8.52
N VAL A 69 18.39 -0.46 -9.36
CA VAL A 69 16.94 -0.60 -9.57
C VAL A 69 16.65 -1.85 -10.38
N VAL A 70 15.87 -2.75 -9.78
CA VAL A 70 15.32 -3.95 -10.43
C VAL A 70 13.92 -3.68 -10.95
N SER A 71 13.05 -3.06 -10.14
CA SER A 71 11.68 -2.70 -10.56
C SER A 71 11.27 -1.37 -9.95
N TYR A 72 10.92 -0.41 -10.80
CA TYR A 72 10.46 0.91 -10.39
C TYR A 72 9.10 1.24 -11.03
N PRO A 73 7.99 1.02 -10.30
CA PRO A 73 6.65 1.35 -10.79
C PRO A 73 6.36 2.86 -10.76
N PHE A 74 5.11 3.23 -11.01
CA PHE A 74 4.64 4.60 -10.79
C PHE A 74 4.86 5.05 -9.36
N ASN A 75 5.34 6.28 -9.18
CA ASN A 75 5.38 6.93 -7.88
C ASN A 75 3.98 7.02 -7.29
N LYS A 76 3.87 7.23 -5.97
CA LYS A 76 2.58 7.58 -5.35
C LYS A 76 2.03 8.84 -6.02
N PHE A 77 0.81 8.78 -6.51
CA PHE A 77 0.04 9.91 -6.99
C PHE A 77 -1.33 9.94 -6.30
N PHE A 78 -1.91 11.13 -6.24
CA PHE A 78 -2.97 11.48 -5.29
C PHE A 78 -4.27 11.79 -6.01
N ASN A 79 -5.38 11.80 -5.26
CA ASN A 79 -6.65 12.22 -5.82
C ASN A 79 -6.68 13.74 -5.98
N TYR A 80 -7.42 14.21 -6.96
CA TYR A 80 -7.74 15.64 -7.07
C TYR A 80 -8.39 16.13 -5.77
N GLY A 81 -7.89 17.24 -5.24
CA GLY A 81 -8.32 17.80 -3.95
C GLY A 81 -7.50 17.35 -2.73
N GLU A 82 -6.62 16.35 -2.86
CA GLU A 82 -5.66 16.01 -1.81
C GLU A 82 -4.48 17.02 -1.79
N SER A 83 -3.89 17.24 -0.61
CA SER A 83 -2.83 18.24 -0.41
C SER A 83 -1.57 18.01 -1.24
N HIS A 84 -1.29 16.76 -1.60
CA HIS A 84 -0.12 16.36 -2.37
C HIS A 84 -0.44 16.07 -3.86
N ALA A 85 -1.65 16.41 -4.32
CA ALA A 85 -2.01 16.26 -5.72
C ALA A 85 -1.10 17.12 -6.61
N ALA A 86 -0.60 16.51 -7.69
CA ALA A 86 0.27 17.21 -8.62
C ALA A 86 -0.48 18.32 -9.38
N ASN A 87 0.22 19.40 -9.70
CA ASN A 87 -0.24 20.36 -10.69
C ASN A 87 -0.08 19.78 -12.08
N ILE A 88 -1.17 19.66 -12.81
CA ILE A 88 -1.18 19.08 -14.16
C ILE A 88 -1.03 20.17 -15.21
N ASP A 89 -0.10 19.99 -16.12
CA ASP A 89 -0.03 20.79 -17.36
C ASP A 89 -1.11 20.35 -18.35
N TRP A 90 -2.28 20.96 -18.28
CA TRP A 90 -3.43 20.63 -19.11
C TRP A 90 -3.20 20.88 -20.61
N SER A 91 -2.15 21.59 -20.99
CA SER A 91 -1.81 21.77 -22.41
C SER A 91 -1.24 20.49 -23.04
N SER A 92 -0.70 19.60 -22.23
CA SER A 92 -0.08 18.33 -22.64
C SER A 92 -0.80 17.10 -22.04
N ALA A 93 -1.76 17.31 -21.15
CA ALA A 93 -2.41 16.24 -20.43
C ALA A 93 -3.34 15.39 -21.32
N TYR A 94 -3.36 14.10 -20.99
CA TYR A 94 -4.40 13.16 -21.43
C TYR A 94 -5.16 12.62 -20.23
N VAL A 95 -6.42 12.26 -20.47
CA VAL A 95 -7.32 11.70 -19.45
C VAL A 95 -7.68 10.30 -19.88
N GLU A 96 -7.43 9.33 -19.01
CA GLU A 96 -7.66 7.92 -19.27
C GLU A 96 -8.60 7.29 -18.23
N SER A 97 -9.26 6.18 -18.61
CA SER A 97 -10.04 5.42 -17.64
C SER A 97 -9.15 4.87 -16.54
N LYS A 98 -9.57 5.01 -15.28
CA LYS A 98 -8.92 4.32 -14.17
C LYS A 98 -9.48 2.91 -14.08
N ILE A 99 -8.65 1.94 -14.43
CA ILE A 99 -9.01 0.52 -14.32
C ILE A 99 -8.99 0.11 -12.85
N ASP A 100 -10.07 -0.51 -12.39
CA ASP A 100 -10.22 -1.00 -11.01
C ASP A 100 -9.73 -2.44 -10.89
N GLY A 101 -8.54 -2.64 -10.33
CA GLY A 101 -7.90 -3.94 -10.20
C GLY A 101 -6.72 -3.92 -9.24
N SER A 102 -5.72 -4.72 -9.57
CA SER A 102 -4.47 -4.80 -8.81
C SER A 102 -3.28 -4.55 -9.70
N ILE A 103 -2.44 -3.60 -9.28
CA ILE A 103 -1.22 -3.29 -10.04
C ILE A 103 -0.21 -4.43 -9.94
N MET A 104 0.25 -4.88 -11.11
CA MET A 104 1.27 -5.91 -11.28
C MET A 104 2.44 -5.34 -12.06
N LYS A 105 3.64 -5.85 -11.78
CA LYS A 105 4.86 -5.44 -12.48
C LYS A 105 5.55 -6.66 -13.05
N VAL A 106 6.09 -6.51 -14.25
CA VAL A 106 6.94 -7.53 -14.90
C VAL A 106 8.29 -6.90 -15.21
N VAL A 107 9.36 -7.58 -14.83
CA VAL A 107 10.73 -7.21 -15.21
C VAL A 107 11.48 -8.43 -15.74
N ASN A 108 12.35 -8.18 -16.71
CA ASN A 108 13.30 -9.18 -17.21
C ASN A 108 14.60 -9.02 -16.42
N LEU A 109 14.89 -10.00 -15.58
CA LEU A 109 16.07 -10.08 -14.74
C LEU A 109 17.00 -11.17 -15.31
N ASP A 110 17.90 -10.77 -16.20
CA ASP A 110 18.88 -11.66 -16.87
C ASP A 110 18.26 -12.87 -17.57
N GLY A 111 17.15 -12.65 -18.26
CA GLY A 111 16.41 -13.70 -18.98
C GLY A 111 15.40 -14.45 -18.12
N ASN A 112 15.37 -14.22 -16.82
CA ASN A 112 14.29 -14.66 -15.92
C ASN A 112 13.27 -13.54 -15.76
N PHE A 113 12.01 -13.89 -15.52
CA PHE A 113 10.94 -12.90 -15.46
C PHE A 113 10.32 -12.87 -14.06
N LEU A 114 10.57 -11.76 -13.38
CA LEU A 114 9.98 -11.46 -12.09
C LEU A 114 8.61 -10.81 -12.30
N ILE A 115 7.56 -11.42 -11.72
CA ILE A 115 6.22 -10.84 -11.60
C ILE A 115 6.05 -10.45 -10.14
N SER A 116 5.71 -9.19 -9.87
CA SER A 116 5.60 -8.65 -8.52
C SER A 116 4.38 -7.77 -8.36
N THR A 117 3.95 -7.59 -7.12
CA THR A 117 2.93 -6.60 -6.72
C THR A 117 3.61 -5.41 -6.03
N ASN A 118 2.86 -4.38 -5.64
CA ASN A 118 3.44 -3.29 -4.84
C ASN A 118 3.83 -3.74 -3.40
N GLY A 119 3.35 -4.88 -2.95
CA GLY A 119 3.59 -5.35 -1.58
C GLY A 119 4.49 -6.58 -1.48
N VAL A 120 4.72 -7.29 -2.58
CA VAL A 120 5.43 -8.58 -2.56
C VAL A 120 6.33 -8.70 -3.79
N ILE A 121 7.58 -9.15 -3.59
CA ILE A 121 8.58 -9.33 -4.64
C ILE A 121 8.14 -10.42 -5.63
N ASP A 122 7.73 -11.57 -5.12
CA ASP A 122 7.27 -12.70 -5.94
C ASP A 122 5.74 -12.83 -5.86
N ALA A 123 5.04 -12.45 -6.92
CA ALA A 123 3.58 -12.51 -6.98
C ALA A 123 3.03 -13.94 -6.82
N PHE A 124 3.83 -14.99 -7.06
CA PHE A 124 3.43 -16.37 -6.83
C PHE A 124 3.38 -16.74 -5.34
N LYS A 125 4.02 -15.94 -4.47
CA LYS A 125 3.93 -16.04 -3.01
C LYS A 125 2.87 -15.09 -2.41
N CYS A 126 2.21 -14.28 -3.23
CA CYS A 126 1.16 -13.35 -2.81
C CYS A 126 -0.20 -14.03 -2.93
N ASN A 127 -0.78 -14.45 -1.81
CA ASN A 127 -2.06 -15.13 -1.79
C ASN A 127 -3.20 -14.22 -2.26
N LEU A 128 -4.17 -14.80 -2.96
CA LEU A 128 -5.42 -14.13 -3.29
C LEU A 128 -6.33 -14.05 -2.05
N PRO A 129 -7.24 -13.07 -1.99
CA PRO A 129 -8.33 -13.08 -1.02
C PRO A 129 -9.16 -14.37 -1.15
N GLU A 130 -9.65 -14.89 -0.02
CA GLU A 130 -10.54 -16.05 -0.05
C GLU A 130 -11.81 -15.71 -0.85
N THR A 131 -11.94 -16.31 -2.02
CA THR A 131 -13.09 -16.13 -2.91
C THR A 131 -13.63 -17.51 -3.30
N VAL A 132 -14.92 -17.71 -3.07
CA VAL A 132 -15.58 -18.99 -3.36
C VAL A 132 -15.44 -19.35 -4.84
N GLY A 133 -14.92 -20.52 -5.10
CA GLY A 133 -14.72 -21.04 -6.47
C GLY A 133 -13.51 -20.50 -7.22
N CYS A 134 -12.60 -19.78 -6.55
CA CYS A 134 -11.33 -19.34 -7.14
C CYS A 134 -10.42 -20.55 -7.35
N PRO A 135 -9.99 -20.84 -8.61
CA PRO A 135 -9.09 -21.96 -8.88
C PRO A 135 -7.61 -21.60 -8.72
N PHE A 136 -7.29 -20.35 -8.37
CA PHE A 136 -5.94 -19.81 -8.25
C PHE A 136 -5.58 -19.57 -6.80
N ASN A 137 -4.30 -19.79 -6.44
CA ASN A 137 -3.81 -19.58 -5.08
C ASN A 137 -3.12 -18.21 -4.92
N SER A 138 -2.60 -17.64 -6.00
CA SER A 138 -1.74 -16.45 -5.93
C SER A 138 -2.04 -15.43 -7.03
N PHE A 139 -1.62 -14.18 -6.78
CA PHE A 139 -1.66 -13.13 -7.80
C PHE A 139 -0.79 -13.46 -9.01
N GLY A 140 0.31 -14.20 -8.83
CA GLY A 140 1.14 -14.67 -9.94
C GLY A 140 0.41 -15.64 -10.85
N GLU A 141 -0.33 -16.62 -10.30
CA GLU A 141 -1.17 -17.54 -11.08
C GLU A 141 -2.30 -16.79 -11.80
N LEU A 142 -2.95 -15.86 -11.11
CA LEU A 142 -4.02 -15.06 -11.68
C LEU A 142 -3.52 -14.14 -12.79
N PHE A 143 -2.32 -13.56 -12.66
CA PHE A 143 -1.67 -12.79 -13.72
C PHE A 143 -1.40 -13.64 -14.96
N MET A 144 -0.89 -14.86 -14.77
CA MET A 144 -0.67 -15.80 -15.89
C MET A 144 -1.98 -16.19 -16.58
N GLU A 145 -3.07 -16.31 -15.86
CA GLU A 145 -4.39 -16.50 -16.45
C GLU A 145 -4.81 -15.30 -17.30
N GLY A 146 -4.58 -14.08 -16.79
CA GLY A 146 -4.80 -12.84 -17.54
C GLY A 146 -3.96 -12.71 -18.81
N MET A 147 -2.76 -13.29 -18.83
CA MET A 147 -1.93 -13.38 -20.06
C MET A 147 -2.56 -14.33 -21.09
N LYS A 148 -3.14 -15.45 -20.65
CA LYS A 148 -3.82 -16.41 -21.55
C LYS A 148 -5.03 -15.81 -22.26
N PHE A 149 -5.67 -14.78 -21.68
CA PHE A 149 -6.74 -14.03 -22.36
C PHE A 149 -6.32 -13.54 -23.74
N TYR A 150 -5.01 -13.20 -23.88
CA TYR A 150 -4.41 -12.75 -25.15
C TYR A 150 -3.70 -13.87 -25.92
N GLY A 151 -3.87 -15.13 -25.50
CA GLY A 151 -3.19 -16.28 -26.11
C GLY A 151 -1.69 -16.34 -25.81
N LEU A 152 -1.25 -15.74 -24.69
CA LEU A 152 0.16 -15.61 -24.30
C LEU A 152 0.52 -16.50 -23.11
N GLY A 153 1.75 -17.03 -23.13
CA GLY A 153 2.35 -17.80 -22.05
C GLY A 153 3.72 -17.26 -21.64
N LYS A 154 4.40 -17.95 -20.72
CA LYS A 154 5.77 -17.60 -20.28
C LYS A 154 6.78 -17.61 -21.44
N GLU A 155 6.55 -18.44 -22.42
CA GLU A 155 7.36 -18.57 -23.65
C GLU A 155 7.40 -17.27 -24.48
N ASP A 156 6.38 -16.41 -24.35
CA ASP A 156 6.31 -15.13 -25.05
C ASP A 156 7.10 -14.00 -24.35
N PHE A 157 7.41 -14.18 -23.05
CA PHE A 157 8.03 -13.13 -22.23
C PHE A 157 9.34 -12.57 -22.79
N PRO A 158 10.27 -13.39 -23.35
CA PRO A 158 11.51 -12.85 -23.95
C PRO A 158 11.26 -11.90 -25.13
N ARG A 159 10.16 -12.11 -25.85
CA ARG A 159 9.74 -11.24 -26.97
C ARG A 159 9.10 -9.95 -26.45
N LEU A 160 8.29 -10.03 -25.38
CA LEU A 160 7.49 -8.92 -24.86
C LEU A 160 8.28 -8.01 -23.93
N PHE A 161 9.12 -8.55 -23.05
CA PHE A 161 9.70 -7.82 -21.94
C PHE A 161 11.22 -7.72 -22.07
N LYS A 162 11.71 -6.50 -22.31
CA LYS A 162 13.14 -6.22 -22.49
C LYS A 162 13.84 -6.03 -21.14
N PRO A 163 15.17 -6.27 -21.05
CA PRO A 163 15.95 -5.98 -19.84
C PRO A 163 15.90 -4.50 -19.45
N ASN A 164 16.17 -4.21 -18.17
CA ASN A 164 16.24 -2.86 -17.59
C ASN A 164 14.94 -2.05 -17.76
N LYS A 165 13.81 -2.73 -17.81
CA LYS A 165 12.48 -2.12 -17.91
C LYS A 165 11.55 -2.68 -16.85
N THR A 166 10.70 -1.81 -16.30
CA THR A 166 9.55 -2.18 -15.48
C THR A 166 8.28 -1.97 -16.30
N TYR A 167 7.58 -3.05 -16.59
CA TYR A 167 6.29 -3.04 -17.27
C TYR A 167 5.18 -3.09 -16.22
N MET A 168 4.26 -2.14 -16.29
CA MET A 168 3.17 -2.01 -15.34
C MET A 168 1.85 -2.40 -15.95
N PHE A 169 1.11 -3.23 -15.24
CA PHE A 169 -0.19 -3.74 -15.64
C PHE A 169 -1.21 -3.55 -14.53
N GLU A 170 -2.48 -3.40 -14.90
CA GLU A 170 -3.59 -3.62 -13.98
C GLU A 170 -4.17 -5.00 -14.23
N LEU A 171 -4.24 -5.83 -13.20
CA LEU A 171 -4.87 -7.14 -13.24
C LEU A 171 -6.31 -7.03 -12.80
N THR A 172 -7.23 -7.40 -13.67
CA THR A 172 -8.67 -7.44 -13.39
C THR A 172 -9.19 -8.87 -13.47
N SER A 173 -10.05 -9.25 -12.52
CA SER A 173 -10.61 -10.59 -12.46
C SER A 173 -11.82 -10.64 -11.52
N PRO A 174 -12.76 -11.59 -11.70
CA PRO A 174 -13.78 -11.85 -10.69
C PRO A 174 -13.21 -12.33 -9.35
N TYR A 175 -11.93 -12.74 -9.28
CA TYR A 175 -11.29 -13.30 -8.08
C TYR A 175 -10.44 -12.31 -7.28
N ASN A 176 -10.19 -11.11 -7.82
CA ASN A 176 -9.52 -10.01 -7.11
C ASN A 176 -10.35 -8.71 -7.17
N GLN A 177 -11.67 -8.84 -7.12
CA GLN A 177 -12.60 -7.73 -7.19
C GLN A 177 -12.35 -6.72 -6.06
N VAL A 178 -12.27 -5.43 -6.41
CA VAL A 178 -12.29 -4.31 -5.45
C VAL A 178 -13.71 -3.75 -5.36
N VAL A 179 -14.21 -3.11 -6.40
CA VAL A 179 -15.61 -2.64 -6.53
C VAL A 179 -16.22 -3.12 -7.84
N VAL A 180 -15.53 -2.90 -8.95
CA VAL A 180 -16.02 -3.27 -10.28
C VAL A 180 -16.07 -4.78 -10.45
N GLN A 181 -17.22 -5.29 -10.94
CA GLN A 181 -17.41 -6.72 -11.20
C GLN A 181 -16.93 -7.08 -12.60
N TRP A 182 -15.69 -7.53 -12.68
CA TRP A 182 -15.12 -8.04 -13.93
C TRP A 182 -15.63 -9.45 -14.23
N LYS A 183 -15.90 -9.73 -15.50
CA LYS A 183 -16.33 -11.08 -15.95
C LYS A 183 -15.14 -11.95 -16.32
N ASP A 184 -14.11 -11.32 -16.89
CA ASP A 184 -12.93 -12.00 -17.42
C ASP A 184 -11.70 -11.66 -16.58
N THR A 185 -10.77 -12.61 -16.48
CA THR A 185 -9.43 -12.36 -15.96
C THR A 185 -8.55 -11.88 -17.08
N LYS A 186 -8.05 -10.65 -16.98
CA LYS A 186 -7.11 -10.07 -17.96
C LYS A 186 -6.17 -9.04 -17.35
N VAL A 187 -5.15 -8.68 -18.11
CA VAL A 187 -4.17 -7.66 -17.74
C VAL A 187 -4.25 -6.49 -18.70
N TRP A 188 -4.26 -5.27 -18.15
CA TRP A 188 -4.28 -4.02 -18.92
C TRP A 188 -2.90 -3.42 -18.88
N PHE A 189 -2.29 -3.15 -20.03
CA PHE A 189 -0.99 -2.50 -20.07
C PHE A 189 -1.11 -1.01 -19.73
N LEU A 190 -0.42 -0.58 -18.67
CA LEU A 190 -0.48 0.80 -18.17
C LEU A 190 0.73 1.63 -18.56
N GLY A 191 1.85 1.02 -18.91
CA GLY A 191 3.05 1.71 -19.32
C GLY A 191 4.35 0.98 -18.95
N GLU A 192 5.44 1.58 -19.36
CA GLU A 192 6.81 1.11 -19.14
C GLU A 192 7.62 2.20 -18.46
N ARG A 193 8.55 1.81 -17.60
CA ARG A 193 9.61 2.68 -17.10
C ARG A 193 10.98 2.06 -17.36
N ASP A 194 11.90 2.85 -17.86
CA ASP A 194 13.31 2.50 -17.99
C ASP A 194 13.99 2.59 -16.63
N ASN A 195 14.55 1.47 -16.13
CA ASN A 195 15.14 1.37 -14.80
C ASN A 195 16.49 2.07 -14.66
N LEU A 196 17.14 2.46 -15.78
CA LEU A 196 18.42 3.16 -15.78
C LEU A 196 18.22 4.68 -15.84
N THR A 197 17.31 5.14 -16.69
CA THR A 197 17.05 6.57 -16.91
C THR A 197 15.87 7.09 -16.10
N PHE A 198 15.03 6.18 -15.54
CA PHE A 198 13.79 6.42 -14.82
C PHE A 198 12.69 7.10 -15.66
N LYS A 199 12.88 7.19 -16.96
CA LYS A 199 11.88 7.75 -17.86
C LYS A 199 10.76 6.77 -18.10
N GLU A 200 9.53 7.28 -18.06
CA GLU A 200 8.35 6.53 -18.45
C GLU A 200 8.08 6.66 -19.95
N THR A 201 7.40 5.65 -20.49
CA THR A 201 6.88 5.67 -21.86
C THR A 201 5.36 5.57 -21.81
N PHE A 202 4.68 6.48 -22.50
CA PHE A 202 3.23 6.45 -22.64
C PHE A 202 2.81 5.17 -23.38
N TYR A 203 1.84 4.45 -22.84
CA TYR A 203 1.40 3.17 -23.41
C TYR A 203 0.87 3.32 -24.86
N GLY A 204 0.28 4.45 -25.19
CA GLY A 204 -0.26 4.70 -26.54
C GLY A 204 0.83 4.70 -27.63
N ASP A 205 2.08 5.02 -27.28
CA ASP A 205 3.23 5.00 -28.17
C ASP A 205 4.01 3.68 -28.11
N HIS A 206 3.59 2.75 -27.24
CA HIS A 206 4.32 1.52 -26.97
C HIS A 206 3.78 0.33 -27.78
N GLU A 207 4.67 -0.54 -28.28
CA GLU A 207 4.28 -1.71 -29.09
C GLU A 207 3.33 -2.69 -28.35
N LEU A 208 3.42 -2.77 -27.04
CA LEU A 208 2.55 -3.64 -26.23
C LEU A 208 1.08 -3.20 -26.23
N SER A 209 0.77 -1.95 -26.58
CA SER A 209 -0.61 -1.50 -26.75
C SER A 209 -1.34 -2.17 -27.93
N LYS A 210 -0.58 -2.84 -28.81
CA LYS A 210 -1.14 -3.65 -29.91
C LYS A 210 -1.39 -5.10 -29.51
N VAL A 211 -0.89 -5.48 -28.33
CA VAL A 211 -0.95 -6.84 -27.79
C VAL A 211 -1.98 -6.92 -26.66
N PHE A 212 -1.96 -5.93 -25.77
CA PHE A 212 -2.81 -5.87 -24.59
C PHE A 212 -3.84 -4.76 -24.69
N ASP A 213 -4.96 -4.93 -24.02
CA ASP A 213 -5.87 -3.83 -23.73
C ASP A 213 -5.15 -2.74 -22.93
N VAL A 214 -5.50 -1.50 -23.20
CA VAL A 214 -4.99 -0.30 -22.53
C VAL A 214 -6.14 0.55 -22.02
N PRO A 215 -5.94 1.44 -21.03
CA PRO A 215 -6.97 2.38 -20.61
C PRO A 215 -7.49 3.21 -21.76
N LYS A 216 -8.80 3.43 -21.79
CA LYS A 216 -9.44 4.28 -22.81
C LYS A 216 -9.11 5.74 -22.55
N VAL A 217 -8.67 6.46 -23.57
CA VAL A 217 -8.41 7.91 -23.50
C VAL A 217 -9.66 8.71 -23.87
N TYR A 218 -9.90 9.79 -23.14
CA TYR A 218 -11.07 10.66 -23.29
C TYR A 218 -10.66 12.07 -23.75
N PRO A 219 -11.49 12.76 -24.55
CA PRO A 219 -11.19 14.10 -25.08
C PRO A 219 -11.48 15.20 -24.03
N ILE A 220 -11.05 15.01 -22.79
CA ILE A 220 -11.22 15.94 -21.67
C ILE A 220 -9.99 16.84 -21.60
N LYS A 221 -10.16 18.16 -21.43
CA LYS A 221 -9.09 19.16 -21.54
C LYS A 221 -8.94 20.06 -20.32
N THR A 222 -9.80 19.93 -19.31
CA THR A 222 -9.72 20.72 -18.06
C THR A 222 -10.14 19.87 -16.87
N ILE A 223 -9.71 20.29 -15.68
CA ILE A 223 -10.10 19.63 -14.44
C ILE A 223 -11.62 19.68 -14.22
N ASP A 224 -12.27 20.79 -14.51
CA ASP A 224 -13.72 20.93 -14.33
C ASP A 224 -14.50 19.96 -15.22
N GLN A 225 -14.06 19.81 -16.48
CA GLN A 225 -14.61 18.80 -17.38
C GLN A 225 -14.41 17.38 -16.86
N CYS A 226 -13.21 17.10 -16.30
CA CYS A 226 -12.89 15.79 -15.74
C CYS A 226 -13.75 15.45 -14.52
N VAL A 227 -13.91 16.41 -13.61
CA VAL A 227 -14.76 16.26 -12.41
C VAL A 227 -16.23 16.09 -12.81
N ALA A 228 -16.73 16.89 -13.75
CA ALA A 228 -18.09 16.77 -14.27
C ALA A 228 -18.33 15.39 -14.91
N ALA A 229 -17.40 14.94 -15.77
CA ALA A 229 -17.48 13.63 -16.39
C ALA A 229 -17.43 12.48 -15.37
N ALA A 230 -16.56 12.58 -14.35
CA ALA A 230 -16.46 11.59 -13.28
C ALA A 230 -17.75 11.48 -12.46
N SER A 231 -18.48 12.59 -12.30
CA SER A 231 -19.75 12.61 -11.56
C SER A 231 -20.89 11.89 -12.28
N GLU A 232 -20.79 11.75 -13.59
CA GLU A 232 -21.78 11.07 -14.44
C GLU A 232 -21.45 9.58 -14.71
N LEU A 233 -20.28 9.10 -14.25
CA LEU A 233 -19.88 7.71 -14.47
C LEU A 233 -20.83 6.74 -13.76
N PRO A 234 -21.10 5.57 -14.37
CA PRO A 234 -21.86 4.50 -13.75
C PRO A 234 -21.07 3.88 -12.59
N GLU A 235 -21.72 3.01 -11.83
CA GLU A 235 -21.15 2.38 -10.61
C GLU A 235 -20.01 1.40 -10.91
N ASP A 236 -19.94 0.89 -12.13
CA ASP A 236 -18.93 -0.04 -12.62
C ASP A 236 -17.73 0.66 -13.30
N GLU A 237 -17.59 1.97 -13.13
CA GLU A 237 -16.42 2.73 -13.56
C GLU A 237 -15.82 3.52 -12.39
N GLU A 238 -14.51 3.29 -12.11
CA GLU A 238 -13.84 3.90 -10.96
C GLU A 238 -13.65 5.41 -11.13
N GLY A 239 -13.32 5.86 -12.32
CA GLY A 239 -13.00 7.26 -12.60
C GLY A 239 -11.92 7.41 -13.65
N TYR A 240 -11.12 8.45 -13.49
CA TYR A 240 -10.07 8.82 -14.44
C TYR A 240 -8.70 8.94 -13.76
N VAL A 241 -7.65 8.69 -14.55
CA VAL A 241 -6.30 9.16 -14.30
C VAL A 241 -5.99 10.26 -15.31
N VAL A 242 -5.50 11.39 -14.82
CA VAL A 242 -4.99 12.48 -15.65
C VAL A 242 -3.49 12.45 -15.58
N CYS A 243 -2.82 12.45 -16.73
CA CYS A 243 -1.37 12.41 -16.83
C CYS A 243 -0.88 13.44 -17.85
N ASP A 244 0.14 14.23 -17.49
CA ASP A 244 0.78 15.18 -18.40
C ASP A 244 2.07 14.62 -19.05
N LYS A 245 2.69 15.41 -19.91
CA LYS A 245 3.93 15.03 -20.62
C LYS A 245 5.12 14.71 -19.70
N ASP A 246 5.11 15.25 -18.47
CA ASP A 246 6.17 15.02 -17.48
C ASP A 246 5.80 13.89 -16.52
N PHE A 247 4.73 13.13 -16.85
CA PHE A 247 4.18 12.02 -16.09
C PHE A 247 3.70 12.39 -14.67
N ASN A 248 3.39 13.68 -14.44
CA ASN A 248 2.61 14.07 -13.28
C ASN A 248 1.20 13.49 -13.40
N ARG A 249 0.73 12.87 -12.31
CA ARG A 249 -0.58 12.18 -12.31
C ARG A 249 -1.45 12.63 -11.16
N ILE A 250 -2.75 12.70 -11.44
CA ILE A 250 -3.80 12.77 -10.43
C ILE A 250 -4.89 11.76 -10.75
N LYS A 251 -5.63 11.36 -9.70
CA LYS A 251 -6.84 10.55 -9.84
C LYS A 251 -8.07 11.43 -9.68
N VAL A 252 -9.07 11.21 -10.51
CA VAL A 252 -10.40 11.82 -10.38
C VAL A 252 -11.41 10.69 -10.38
N LYS A 253 -11.81 10.26 -9.17
CA LYS A 253 -12.71 9.12 -9.00
C LYS A 253 -14.17 9.53 -9.11
N SER A 254 -15.02 8.60 -9.53
CA SER A 254 -16.46 8.76 -9.46
C SER A 254 -16.93 8.87 -8.01
N PRO A 255 -17.75 9.88 -7.63
CA PRO A 255 -18.31 9.94 -6.29
C PRO A 255 -19.15 8.69 -5.92
N ARG A 256 -19.82 8.09 -6.90
CA ARG A 256 -20.59 6.84 -6.71
C ARG A 256 -19.66 5.66 -6.39
N TYR A 257 -18.56 5.52 -7.16
CA TYR A 257 -17.55 4.50 -6.90
C TYR A 257 -16.95 4.67 -5.50
N VAL A 258 -16.54 5.88 -5.13
CA VAL A 258 -15.98 6.18 -3.80
C VAL A 258 -16.98 5.79 -2.71
N GLN A 259 -18.26 6.14 -2.89
CA GLN A 259 -19.30 5.76 -1.96
C GLN A 259 -19.44 4.23 -1.83
N LEU A 260 -19.45 3.48 -2.94
CA LEU A 260 -19.55 2.02 -2.93
C LEU A 260 -18.30 1.38 -2.31
N HIS A 261 -17.11 1.85 -2.66
CA HIS A 261 -15.86 1.37 -2.10
C HIS A 261 -15.85 1.45 -0.57
N TYR A 262 -16.32 2.57 -0.02
CA TYR A 262 -16.38 2.76 1.43
C TYR A 262 -17.65 2.18 2.08
N MET A 263 -18.70 1.87 1.32
CA MET A 263 -19.94 1.25 1.84
C MET A 263 -19.94 -0.28 1.74
N ALA A 264 -19.01 -0.88 1.04
CA ALA A 264 -18.95 -2.34 0.79
C ALA A 264 -18.90 -3.23 2.04
N GLY A 265 -18.99 -2.66 3.26
CA GLY A 265 -19.04 -3.39 4.52
C GLY A 265 -20.27 -3.16 5.39
N ASN A 266 -21.06 -2.09 5.23
CA ASN A 266 -22.31 -1.85 5.96
C ASN A 266 -22.97 -0.52 5.58
N GLN A 267 -24.30 -0.51 5.46
CA GLN A 267 -25.09 0.68 5.07
C GLN A 267 -25.15 1.79 6.14
N ASN A 268 -24.61 1.57 7.36
CA ASN A 268 -24.67 2.52 8.45
C ASN A 268 -23.31 3.17 8.72
N TRP A 269 -23.28 4.50 8.69
CA TRP A 269 -22.16 5.31 9.13
C TRP A 269 -21.96 5.15 10.64
N SER A 270 -20.94 4.40 11.05
CA SER A 270 -20.63 4.12 12.45
C SER A 270 -19.20 4.54 12.79
N GLY A 271 -18.90 4.74 14.07
CA GLY A 271 -17.53 4.99 14.54
C GLY A 271 -16.54 3.93 14.07
N ARG A 272 -16.97 2.67 14.02
CA ARG A 272 -16.19 1.56 13.45
C ARG A 272 -15.81 1.81 12.00
N ARG A 273 -16.76 2.26 11.17
CA ARG A 273 -16.49 2.51 9.74
C ARG A 273 -15.53 3.67 9.54
N VAL A 274 -15.68 4.73 10.34
CA VAL A 274 -14.73 5.86 10.35
C VAL A 274 -13.33 5.38 10.71
N LEU A 275 -13.22 4.50 11.72
CA LEU A 275 -11.93 3.91 12.13
C LEU A 275 -11.33 3.02 11.03
N GLU A 276 -12.11 2.20 10.35
CA GLU A 276 -11.65 1.37 9.22
C GLU A 276 -11.02 2.23 8.11
N ILE A 277 -11.68 3.32 7.71
CA ILE A 277 -11.18 4.26 6.70
C ILE A 277 -9.92 4.99 7.21
N LEU A 278 -9.89 5.35 8.50
CA LEU A 278 -8.73 5.97 9.13
C LEU A 278 -7.51 5.04 9.08
N LEU A 279 -7.67 3.79 9.49
CA LEU A 279 -6.60 2.79 9.49
C LEU A 279 -6.11 2.43 8.10
N ALA A 280 -6.98 2.51 7.09
CA ALA A 280 -6.60 2.36 5.68
C ALA A 280 -5.86 3.60 5.12
N ASN A 281 -5.73 4.68 5.89
CA ASN A 281 -5.20 5.98 5.46
C ASN A 281 -5.91 6.57 4.23
N GLU A 282 -7.23 6.41 4.18
CA GLU A 282 -8.06 6.85 3.05
C GLU A 282 -8.91 8.08 3.39
N VAL A 283 -8.69 8.67 4.57
CA VAL A 283 -9.46 9.82 5.07
C VAL A 283 -9.37 11.01 4.13
N SER A 284 -8.17 11.33 3.61
CA SER A 284 -7.97 12.47 2.71
C SER A 284 -8.75 12.28 1.41
N GLU A 285 -8.74 11.07 0.87
CA GLU A 285 -9.52 10.70 -0.31
C GLU A 285 -11.01 10.84 -0.03
N TYR A 286 -11.49 10.23 1.06
CA TYR A 286 -12.91 10.28 1.40
C TYR A 286 -13.42 11.71 1.63
N VAL A 287 -12.67 12.51 2.40
CA VAL A 287 -13.04 13.90 2.71
C VAL A 287 -12.98 14.81 1.48
N ALA A 288 -12.11 14.55 0.51
CA ALA A 288 -12.08 15.28 -0.76
C ALA A 288 -13.42 15.19 -1.50
N TYR A 289 -14.08 14.02 -1.48
CA TYR A 289 -15.40 13.81 -2.08
C TYR A 289 -16.57 14.17 -1.14
N PHE A 290 -16.40 13.97 0.17
CA PHE A 290 -17.45 14.15 1.17
C PHE A 290 -16.99 15.01 2.35
N PRO A 291 -16.76 16.33 2.15
CA PRO A 291 -16.19 17.21 3.18
C PRO A 291 -16.98 17.27 4.49
N LYS A 292 -18.30 17.02 4.42
CA LYS A 292 -19.19 17.02 5.61
C LYS A 292 -18.80 16.00 6.70
N PHE A 293 -18.03 14.95 6.34
CA PHE A 293 -17.62 13.92 7.28
C PHE A 293 -16.28 14.20 7.98
N LYS A 294 -15.59 15.31 7.60
CA LYS A 294 -14.28 15.66 8.19
C LYS A 294 -14.29 15.66 9.72
N THR A 295 -15.30 16.27 10.33
CA THR A 295 -15.41 16.32 11.79
C THR A 295 -15.51 14.93 12.43
N ALA A 296 -16.19 13.97 11.79
CA ALA A 296 -16.29 12.61 12.32
C ALA A 296 -14.91 11.91 12.30
N PHE A 297 -14.12 12.11 11.25
CA PHE A 297 -12.76 11.59 11.18
C PHE A 297 -11.85 12.25 12.20
N ASP A 298 -11.90 13.58 12.37
CA ASP A 298 -11.10 14.32 13.34
C ASP A 298 -11.35 13.79 14.76
N VAL A 299 -12.61 13.51 15.12
CA VAL A 299 -12.98 12.96 16.44
C VAL A 299 -12.43 11.54 16.65
N VAL A 300 -12.60 10.66 15.67
CA VAL A 300 -12.11 9.27 15.78
C VAL A 300 -10.59 9.24 15.80
N LYS A 301 -9.95 10.06 14.94
CA LYS A 301 -8.50 10.19 14.92
C LYS A 301 -7.95 10.66 16.26
N ALA A 302 -8.54 11.68 16.87
CA ALA A 302 -8.09 12.17 18.18
C ALA A 302 -8.19 11.07 19.27
N LYS A 303 -9.23 10.25 19.26
CA LYS A 303 -9.35 9.10 20.18
C LYS A 303 -8.27 8.05 19.91
N TYR A 304 -8.02 7.72 18.63
CA TYR A 304 -7.01 6.76 18.24
C TYR A 304 -5.61 7.24 18.63
N ASP A 305 -5.25 8.48 18.29
CA ASP A 305 -3.94 9.05 18.62
C ASP A 305 -3.71 9.12 20.15
N ALA A 306 -4.76 9.45 20.93
CA ALA A 306 -4.68 9.45 22.39
C ALA A 306 -4.45 8.03 22.94
N TYR A 307 -5.14 7.03 22.39
CA TYR A 307 -4.97 5.64 22.81
C TYR A 307 -3.56 5.11 22.48
N VAL A 308 -3.07 5.36 21.26
CA VAL A 308 -1.68 5.01 20.86
C VAL A 308 -0.67 5.67 21.77
N SER A 309 -0.81 6.98 22.03
CA SER A 309 0.09 7.75 22.89
C SER A 309 0.10 7.22 24.33
N GLU A 310 -1.04 6.77 24.83
CA GLU A 310 -1.13 6.15 26.18
C GLU A 310 -0.38 4.80 26.22
N LEU A 311 -0.54 3.97 25.17
CA LEU A 311 0.18 2.70 25.09
C LEU A 311 1.71 2.91 24.94
N GLU A 312 2.16 3.88 24.15
CA GLU A 312 3.58 4.23 24.01
C GLU A 312 4.16 4.75 25.34
N TYR A 313 3.42 5.58 26.07
CA TYR A 313 3.82 5.99 27.41
C TYR A 313 3.95 4.78 28.35
N LEU A 314 2.96 3.89 28.37
CA LEU A 314 3.01 2.69 29.22
C LEU A 314 4.16 1.75 28.83
N LYS A 315 4.45 1.64 27.54
CA LYS A 315 5.62 0.91 27.02
C LYS A 315 6.91 1.48 27.61
N SER A 316 7.10 2.81 27.53
CA SER A 316 8.29 3.45 28.06
C SER A 316 8.45 3.24 29.57
N VAL A 317 7.35 3.26 30.33
CA VAL A 317 7.36 2.98 31.77
C VAL A 317 7.75 1.53 32.07
N VAL A 318 7.33 0.57 31.25
CA VAL A 318 7.76 -0.84 31.38
C VAL A 318 9.26 -0.97 31.06
N ASP A 319 9.72 -0.35 29.98
CA ASP A 319 11.15 -0.39 29.60
C ASP A 319 12.04 0.18 30.72
N ASP A 320 11.64 1.30 31.33
CA ASP A 320 12.38 1.90 32.44
C ASP A 320 12.32 1.05 33.71
N LEU A 321 11.16 0.49 34.05
CA LEU A 321 11.03 -0.43 35.18
C LEU A 321 12.00 -1.61 35.04
N LEU A 322 12.07 -2.20 33.84
CA LEU A 322 12.88 -3.40 33.62
C LEU A 322 14.38 -3.10 33.47
N LYS A 323 14.76 -1.88 33.03
CA LYS A 323 16.15 -1.42 33.12
C LYS A 323 16.67 -1.38 34.56
N VAL A 324 15.84 -0.90 35.49
CA VAL A 324 16.17 -0.86 36.93
C VAL A 324 16.35 -2.27 37.51
N GLU A 325 15.54 -3.23 37.05
CA GLU A 325 15.57 -4.64 37.50
C GLU A 325 16.58 -5.50 36.71
N ASN A 326 17.55 -4.90 36.02
CA ASN A 326 18.57 -5.59 35.21
C ASN A 326 17.95 -6.53 34.12
N GLY A 327 16.80 -6.18 33.59
CA GLY A 327 16.11 -6.95 32.54
C GLY A 327 15.45 -8.24 33.05
N SER A 328 15.30 -8.44 34.34
CA SER A 328 14.75 -9.68 34.91
C SER A 328 13.78 -9.38 36.06
N MET A 329 12.48 -9.41 35.74
CA MET A 329 11.42 -9.35 36.75
C MET A 329 10.52 -10.59 36.62
N PRO A 330 10.22 -11.30 37.74
CA PRO A 330 9.27 -12.41 37.70
C PRO A 330 7.87 -11.92 37.25
N LYS A 331 7.22 -12.68 36.38
CA LYS A 331 5.90 -12.34 35.84
C LYS A 331 4.85 -12.08 36.95
N LYS A 332 4.97 -12.78 38.09
CA LYS A 332 4.11 -12.56 39.26
C LYS A 332 4.25 -11.16 39.87
N ASP A 333 5.47 -10.63 39.89
CA ASP A 333 5.72 -9.29 40.45
C ASP A 333 5.36 -8.21 39.42
N PHE A 334 5.59 -8.46 38.16
CA PHE A 334 5.04 -7.63 37.09
C PHE A 334 3.50 -7.55 37.13
N ALA A 335 2.82 -8.66 37.36
CA ALA A 335 1.36 -8.68 37.54
C ALA A 335 0.90 -7.81 38.71
N LYS A 336 1.59 -7.89 39.88
CA LYS A 336 1.28 -7.00 41.00
C LYS A 336 1.45 -5.54 40.64
N TRP A 337 2.54 -5.20 39.94
CA TRP A 337 2.78 -3.85 39.48
C TRP A 337 1.70 -3.34 38.48
N VAL A 338 1.27 -4.16 37.54
CA VAL A 338 0.19 -3.82 36.59
C VAL A 338 -1.12 -3.50 37.35
N PHE A 339 -1.52 -4.39 38.27
CA PHE A 339 -2.81 -4.27 38.96
C PHE A 339 -2.80 -3.32 40.16
N ALA A 340 -1.63 -2.84 40.59
CA ALA A 340 -1.52 -1.83 41.66
C ALA A 340 -1.97 -0.43 41.23
N SER A 341 -2.15 -0.17 39.95
CA SER A 341 -2.55 1.15 39.42
C SER A 341 -3.85 1.08 38.63
N GLY A 342 -4.78 1.96 38.95
CA GLY A 342 -6.03 2.14 38.19
C GLY A 342 -5.83 2.52 36.73
N SER A 343 -4.73 3.24 36.41
CA SER A 343 -4.40 3.64 35.02
C SER A 343 -3.80 2.50 34.19
N ARG A 344 -3.08 1.57 34.80
CA ARG A 344 -2.45 0.43 34.10
C ARG A 344 -3.42 -0.74 33.87
N LYS A 345 -4.36 -0.92 34.79
CA LYS A 345 -5.30 -2.06 34.76
C LYS A 345 -6.11 -2.17 33.47
N PRO A 346 -6.64 -1.08 32.88
CA PRO A 346 -7.37 -1.15 31.60
C PRO A 346 -6.49 -1.65 30.43
N HIS A 347 -5.19 -1.40 30.50
CA HIS A 347 -4.20 -1.76 29.47
C HIS A 347 -3.42 -3.04 29.78
N SER A 348 -3.90 -3.84 30.73
CA SER A 348 -3.23 -5.08 31.17
C SER A 348 -2.96 -6.05 30.01
N GLY A 349 -3.87 -6.14 29.04
CA GLY A 349 -3.68 -6.96 27.84
C GLY A 349 -2.42 -6.59 27.06
N PHE A 350 -2.24 -5.30 26.78
CA PHE A 350 -1.02 -4.79 26.13
C PHE A 350 0.22 -5.02 27.01
N LEU A 351 0.16 -4.63 28.26
CA LEU A 351 1.32 -4.70 29.17
C LEU A 351 1.86 -6.13 29.31
N PHE A 352 0.97 -7.13 29.46
CA PHE A 352 1.42 -8.52 29.51
C PHE A 352 1.91 -9.05 28.17
N ALA A 353 1.27 -8.70 27.06
CA ALA A 353 1.71 -9.12 25.74
C ALA A 353 3.10 -8.54 25.39
N TYR A 354 3.33 -7.27 25.70
CA TYR A 354 4.60 -6.59 25.50
C TYR A 354 5.69 -7.19 26.43
N PHE A 355 5.40 -7.38 27.71
CA PHE A 355 6.32 -8.01 28.66
C PHE A 355 6.74 -9.42 28.20
N ASP A 356 5.78 -10.25 27.78
CA ASP A 356 6.06 -11.60 27.30
C ASP A 356 6.86 -11.60 25.99
N GLY A 357 6.59 -10.63 25.08
CA GLY A 357 7.30 -10.50 23.81
C GLY A 357 8.75 -10.08 23.94
N VAL A 358 9.01 -9.10 24.79
CA VAL A 358 10.36 -8.48 24.92
C VAL A 358 11.19 -9.12 26.03
N TYR A 359 10.57 -9.50 27.15
CA TYR A 359 11.29 -9.89 28.38
C TYR A 359 11.00 -11.32 28.85
N GLY A 360 10.12 -12.05 28.17
CA GLY A 360 9.67 -13.39 28.59
C GLY A 360 10.68 -14.53 28.47
N GLY A 361 11.94 -14.26 28.04
CA GLY A 361 13.06 -15.22 28.06
C GLY A 361 12.94 -16.40 27.06
N GLY A 362 11.91 -16.44 26.22
CA GLY A 362 11.74 -17.42 25.14
C GLY A 362 12.28 -16.89 23.80
N SER A 363 12.46 -17.79 22.82
CA SER A 363 12.69 -17.36 21.44
C SER A 363 11.52 -16.49 20.95
N VAL A 364 11.82 -15.34 20.32
CA VAL A 364 10.80 -14.49 19.69
C VAL A 364 9.99 -15.36 18.72
N LYS A 365 8.69 -15.48 18.97
CA LYS A 365 7.75 -16.20 18.11
C LYS A 365 7.24 -15.25 17.02
N GLU A 366 6.82 -15.79 15.91
CA GLU A 366 6.32 -15.05 14.73
C GLU A 366 5.22 -14.02 15.04
N HIS A 367 4.57 -14.10 16.20
CA HIS A 367 3.50 -13.19 16.65
C HIS A 367 3.79 -12.53 18.00
N SER A 368 5.06 -12.36 18.37
CA SER A 368 5.44 -11.65 19.60
C SER A 368 5.10 -10.17 19.47
N ILE A 369 4.55 -9.57 20.53
CA ILE A 369 4.29 -8.13 20.62
C ILE A 369 5.57 -7.43 21.04
N LEU A 370 6.22 -6.73 20.12
CA LEU A 370 7.47 -6.00 20.35
C LEU A 370 7.26 -4.47 20.33
N SER A 371 6.09 -4.02 19.83
CA SER A 371 5.73 -2.62 19.73
C SER A 371 4.23 -2.40 19.98
N VAL A 372 3.82 -1.15 20.18
CA VAL A 372 2.41 -0.76 20.24
C VAL A 372 1.71 -1.08 18.92
N LYS A 373 2.39 -0.89 17.79
CA LYS A 373 1.86 -1.21 16.46
C LYS A 373 1.51 -2.70 16.36
N ASP A 374 2.43 -3.60 16.73
CA ASP A 374 2.18 -5.05 16.67
C ASP A 374 0.93 -5.43 17.48
N TYR A 375 0.76 -4.79 18.65
CA TYR A 375 -0.41 -5.03 19.48
C TYR A 375 -1.71 -4.57 18.84
N ILE A 376 -1.72 -3.38 18.25
CA ILE A 376 -2.89 -2.83 17.57
C ILE A 376 -3.25 -3.65 16.34
N ASP A 377 -2.27 -4.03 15.54
CA ASP A 377 -2.46 -4.84 14.33
C ASP A 377 -3.05 -6.22 14.66
N GLN A 378 -2.64 -6.82 15.80
CA GLN A 378 -3.18 -8.11 16.25
C GLN A 378 -4.51 -8.00 17.03
N MET A 379 -4.87 -6.80 17.53
CA MET A 379 -6.06 -6.61 18.36
C MET A 379 -7.36 -6.89 17.60
N GLY A 380 -7.41 -6.56 16.31
CA GLY A 380 -8.59 -6.61 15.47
C GLY A 380 -9.56 -5.45 15.73
N ILE A 381 -10.24 -5.04 14.66
CA ILE A 381 -11.04 -3.79 14.61
C ILE A 381 -12.13 -3.71 15.67
N GLY A 382 -12.79 -4.82 16.01
CA GLY A 382 -13.86 -4.83 17.01
C GLY A 382 -13.35 -4.43 18.40
N ARG A 383 -12.28 -5.09 18.87
CA ARG A 383 -11.66 -4.78 20.17
C ARG A 383 -11.06 -3.38 20.21
N LEU A 384 -10.53 -2.90 19.08
CA LEU A 384 -10.01 -1.55 18.98
C LEU A 384 -11.17 -0.52 19.08
N CYS A 385 -12.31 -0.76 18.45
CA CYS A 385 -13.51 0.06 18.63
C CYS A 385 -13.96 0.12 20.09
N ASP A 386 -14.00 -1.03 20.76
CA ASP A 386 -14.36 -1.09 22.19
C ASP A 386 -13.40 -0.27 23.05
N ALA A 387 -12.08 -0.37 22.79
CA ALA A 387 -11.06 0.39 23.50
C ALA A 387 -11.17 1.91 23.26
N LEU A 388 -11.62 2.33 22.08
CA LEU A 388 -11.80 3.75 21.71
C LEU A 388 -13.20 4.29 22.12
N GLY A 389 -14.11 3.44 22.57
CA GLY A 389 -15.49 3.82 22.86
C GLY A 389 -16.22 4.33 21.60
N LEU A 390 -16.17 3.53 20.52
CA LEU A 390 -16.76 3.82 19.21
C LEU A 390 -17.97 2.94 18.92
#